data_bb30638391b7b292539cedc37f07d957
#
_entry.id   bb30638391b7b292539cedc37f07d957
#
_cell.length_a   1.000
_cell.length_b   1.000
_cell.length_c   1.000
_cell.angle_alpha   90.00
_cell.angle_beta   90.00
_cell.angle_gamma   90.00
#
_symmetry.space_group_name_H-M   'P 1'
#
loop_
_entity.id
_entity.type
_entity.pdbx_description
1 polymer ?
#
loop_
_entity_poly.entity_id
_entity_poly.type
_entity_poly.pdbx_seq_one_letter_code
_entity_poly.pdbx_strand_id
1 'polypeptide(L)'
;DALFENDVCPLVNNIICVDRHNDIHRYIATTIRKRPAKGKNHAEQGVTGVVPLPADDPQFHFDLSKAEELLVEVNPERGYLLTANDDTMESAGDYPIHNFATHNSRAKRIEALLQEKIQSRQNPKFTVEDFTNMQLDLLDFRARALVPDILASLKAPVAGIQPDGNLQEAIDLLSSWDFRATMASKAACIFYPLMERRPHLRFLKSVLGTSPAIETLSAVAPALSRFAIHDFMVESSPWLAHRETFNKIIQEEVMSIVEYLTTTYGDDWTFGKIHQIRFGHSLRKYDAWQHMETGPDPIGGSPTTLAMAMHNPPARGTVEQEVYHGPAFRWVVDMADPLRFKFVIAGGNGGRNNSDHISDHYHTWLHGNYYDMSLIRDEIIVKHLWQSKSISPNR
;
A
#
# COMPACT_ATOMS: atom_id res chain seq x y z
N ASP A 1 26.71 10.72 -5.11
CA ASP A 1 26.89 11.65 -3.97
C ASP A 1 26.69 13.09 -4.40
N ALA A 2 27.32 13.58 -5.48
CA ALA A 2 27.20 14.96 -5.95
C ALA A 2 25.75 15.40 -6.33
N LEU A 3 24.86 14.50 -6.62
CA LEU A 3 23.46 14.78 -6.94
C LEU A 3 22.66 15.27 -5.73
N PHE A 4 23.10 14.96 -4.51
CA PHE A 4 22.39 15.27 -3.27
C PHE A 4 23.08 16.35 -2.42
N GLU A 5 24.29 16.74 -2.79
CA GLU A 5 25.09 17.68 -1.99
C GLU A 5 24.59 19.13 -2.02
N ASN A 6 23.84 19.52 -3.05
CA ASN A 6 23.48 20.92 -3.29
C ASN A 6 21.98 21.20 -3.44
N ASP A 7 21.12 20.18 -3.49
CA ASP A 7 19.70 20.38 -3.77
C ASP A 7 18.81 20.00 -2.59
N VAL A 8 17.93 20.92 -2.20
CA VAL A 8 16.86 20.66 -1.25
C VAL A 8 15.81 19.79 -1.95
N CYS A 9 15.78 18.50 -1.64
CA CYS A 9 14.72 17.62 -2.11
C CYS A 9 13.53 17.68 -1.13
N PRO A 10 12.40 18.28 -1.53
CA PRO A 10 11.24 18.43 -0.63
C PRO A 10 10.45 17.11 -0.45
N LEU A 11 10.75 16.10 -1.25
CA LEU A 11 10.08 14.80 -1.21
C LEU A 11 11.01 13.75 -0.61
N VAL A 12 10.49 12.98 0.33
CA VAL A 12 11.21 11.84 0.90
C VAL A 12 11.11 10.65 -0.08
N ASN A 13 12.24 10.24 -0.63
CA ASN A 13 12.32 9.08 -1.51
C ASN A 13 13.35 8.08 -0.99
N ASN A 14 12.96 6.83 -0.90
CA ASN A 14 13.89 5.71 -0.76
C ASN A 14 14.37 5.30 -2.15
N ILE A 15 15.67 5.39 -2.39
CA ILE A 15 16.30 5.00 -3.64
C ILE A 15 17.13 3.74 -3.38
N ILE A 16 16.81 2.68 -4.10
CA ILE A 16 17.63 1.46 -4.17
C ILE A 16 18.27 1.42 -5.54
N CYS A 17 19.57 1.21 -5.58
CA CYS A 17 20.31 1.04 -6.82
C CYS A 17 21.29 -0.14 -6.72
N VAL A 18 21.62 -0.69 -7.88
CA VAL A 18 22.70 -1.63 -8.06
C VAL A 18 23.63 -1.07 -9.13
N ASP A 19 24.91 -1.09 -8.89
CA ASP A 19 25.89 -0.56 -9.82
C ASP A 19 26.53 -1.65 -10.69
N ARG A 20 27.42 -1.23 -11.60
CA ARG A 20 28.14 -2.14 -12.52
C ARG A 20 29.12 -3.10 -11.82
N HIS A 21 29.40 -2.89 -10.54
CA HIS A 21 30.27 -3.74 -9.73
C HIS A 21 29.44 -4.74 -8.92
N ASN A 22 28.10 -4.73 -9.07
CA ASN A 22 27.11 -5.47 -8.31
C ASN A 22 27.01 -5.04 -6.83
N ASP A 23 27.47 -3.83 -6.51
CA ASP A 23 27.22 -3.25 -5.21
C ASP A 23 25.79 -2.76 -5.13
N ILE A 24 25.09 -3.12 -4.06
CA ILE A 24 23.72 -2.69 -3.79
C ILE A 24 23.70 -1.56 -2.76
N HIS A 25 22.96 -0.50 -3.07
CA HIS A 25 22.92 0.72 -2.27
C HIS A 25 21.50 1.15 -1.98
N ARG A 26 21.26 1.66 -0.78
CA ARG A 26 20.03 2.38 -0.43
C ARG A 26 20.36 3.77 0.09
N TYR A 27 19.68 4.75 -0.49
CA TYR A 27 19.78 6.15 -0.12
C TYR A 27 18.41 6.69 0.26
N ILE A 28 18.38 7.62 1.22
CA ILE A 28 17.21 8.43 1.47
C ILE A 28 17.47 9.81 0.87
N ALA A 29 16.80 10.08 -0.24
CA ALA A 29 16.89 11.36 -0.92
C ALA A 29 15.86 12.33 -0.34
N THR A 30 16.30 13.19 0.57
CA THR A 30 15.45 14.23 1.17
C THR A 30 16.27 15.22 1.95
N THR A 31 15.62 16.32 2.33
CA THR A 31 16.11 17.25 3.36
C THR A 31 15.13 17.27 4.51
N ILE A 32 15.58 16.99 5.72
CA ILE A 32 14.74 16.81 6.92
C ILE A 32 15.09 17.87 7.95
N ARG A 33 14.09 18.43 8.62
CA ARG A 33 14.32 19.29 9.79
C ARG A 33 14.73 18.46 11.00
N LYS A 34 15.85 18.83 11.63
CA LYS A 34 16.41 18.17 12.82
C LYS A 34 15.57 18.46 14.06
N ARG A 35 14.51 17.73 14.24
CA ARG A 35 13.69 17.82 15.46
C ARG A 35 14.38 17.12 16.64
N PRO A 36 14.14 17.53 17.91
CA PRO A 36 14.71 16.86 19.07
C PRO A 36 14.42 15.37 19.12
N ALA A 37 15.38 14.58 19.59
CA ALA A 37 15.27 13.13 19.67
C ALA A 37 14.12 12.67 20.59
N LYS A 38 13.54 11.50 20.29
CA LYS A 38 12.58 10.83 21.18
C LYS A 38 13.20 10.64 22.57
N GLY A 39 12.52 11.08 23.62
CA GLY A 39 12.95 10.90 25.01
C GLY A 39 13.53 12.15 25.70
N LYS A 40 13.83 13.22 24.97
CA LYS A 40 14.17 14.52 25.56
C LYS A 40 12.97 15.46 25.43
N ASN A 41 11.98 15.30 26.30
CA ASN A 41 10.82 16.20 26.43
C ASN A 41 10.01 16.44 25.14
N HIS A 42 9.97 15.46 24.27
CA HIS A 42 9.31 15.56 22.97
C HIS A 42 7.81 15.87 23.11
N ALA A 43 7.16 15.26 24.12
CA ALA A 43 5.76 15.52 24.43
C ALA A 43 5.55 16.84 25.18
N GLU A 44 6.50 17.22 26.04
CA GLU A 44 6.44 18.45 26.81
C GLU A 44 6.71 19.69 25.98
N GLN A 45 7.53 19.57 24.94
CA GLN A 45 7.85 20.67 24.03
C GLN A 45 6.87 20.82 22.84
N GLY A 46 5.87 19.94 22.72
CA GLY A 46 4.92 19.98 21.61
C GLY A 46 5.51 19.69 20.23
N VAL A 47 6.75 19.20 20.16
CA VAL A 47 7.52 19.02 18.91
C VAL A 47 7.30 17.60 18.32
N THR A 48 6.09 17.11 18.40
CA THR A 48 5.78 15.76 17.87
C THR A 48 5.71 15.71 16.36
N GLY A 49 5.56 16.87 15.68
CA GLY A 49 5.25 16.97 14.23
C GLY A 49 3.87 16.45 13.84
N VAL A 50 3.05 16.07 14.84
CA VAL A 50 1.65 15.63 14.64
C VAL A 50 0.72 16.82 14.51
N VAL A 51 1.07 17.92 15.16
CA VAL A 51 0.31 19.18 15.11
C VAL A 51 1.15 20.28 14.46
N PRO A 52 0.51 21.24 13.76
CA PRO A 52 1.20 22.41 13.26
C PRO A 52 1.87 23.17 14.40
N LEU A 53 3.10 23.61 14.17
CA LEU A 53 3.86 24.43 15.12
C LEU A 53 3.76 25.89 14.71
N PRO A 54 3.80 26.86 15.69
CA PRO A 54 3.83 28.27 15.38
C PRO A 54 5.05 28.61 14.51
N ALA A 55 4.81 29.17 13.34
CA ALA A 55 5.88 29.48 12.39
C ALA A 55 6.70 30.72 12.78
N ASP A 56 6.15 31.57 13.62
CA ASP A 56 6.74 32.81 14.13
C ASP A 56 7.55 32.61 15.42
N ASP A 57 7.55 31.41 16.01
CA ASP A 57 8.30 31.11 17.21
C ASP A 57 9.66 30.49 16.85
N PRO A 58 10.77 31.20 17.14
CA PRO A 58 12.12 30.74 16.77
C PRO A 58 12.52 29.39 17.39
N GLN A 59 11.90 28.96 18.52
CA GLN A 59 12.21 27.66 19.13
C GLN A 59 11.84 26.47 18.23
N PHE A 60 10.97 26.69 17.23
CA PHE A 60 10.56 25.66 16.25
C PHE A 60 11.25 25.80 14.89
N HIS A 61 12.24 26.68 14.77
CA HIS A 61 13.06 26.82 13.57
C HIS A 61 14.24 25.83 13.64
N PHE A 62 14.02 24.60 13.22
CA PHE A 62 15.04 23.57 13.23
C PHE A 62 15.93 23.64 12.00
N ASP A 63 17.23 23.36 12.18
CA ASP A 63 18.18 23.21 11.09
C ASP A 63 17.77 22.06 10.15
N LEU A 64 18.23 22.12 8.91
CA LEU A 64 18.08 21.05 7.95
C LEU A 64 19.19 20.01 8.13
N SER A 65 18.86 18.74 7.87
CA SER A 65 19.86 17.68 7.78
C SER A 65 20.75 17.90 6.57
N LYS A 66 22.00 17.48 6.68
CA LYS A 66 22.89 17.34 5.54
C LYS A 66 22.70 15.94 4.90
N ALA A 67 23.04 15.81 3.62
CA ALA A 67 22.93 14.55 2.91
C ALA A 67 23.75 13.41 3.57
N GLU A 68 24.95 13.72 4.07
CA GLU A 68 25.82 12.78 4.77
C GLU A 68 25.27 12.29 6.14
N GLU A 69 24.29 12.99 6.71
CA GLU A 69 23.62 12.59 7.95
C GLU A 69 22.47 11.62 7.70
N LEU A 70 22.10 11.41 6.44
CA LEU A 70 21.03 10.51 6.06
C LEU A 70 21.59 9.10 5.84
N LEU A 71 20.77 8.10 6.17
CA LEU A 71 21.18 6.72 6.09
C LEU A 71 21.56 6.32 4.66
N VAL A 72 22.78 5.83 4.53
CA VAL A 72 23.26 5.10 3.35
C VAL A 72 23.56 3.68 3.78
N GLU A 73 22.93 2.70 3.13
CA GLU A 73 23.20 1.29 3.37
C GLU A 73 23.81 0.68 2.12
N VAL A 74 25.00 0.09 2.28
CA VAL A 74 25.77 -0.49 1.18
C VAL A 74 26.09 -1.95 1.53
N ASN A 75 25.78 -2.87 0.62
CA ASN A 75 26.09 -4.28 0.72
C ASN A 75 25.80 -4.88 2.11
N PRO A 76 24.57 -4.81 2.62
CA PRO A 76 24.26 -5.34 3.93
C PRO A 76 24.51 -6.85 4.02
N GLU A 77 24.90 -7.34 5.19
CA GLU A 77 25.19 -8.78 5.41
C GLU A 77 24.04 -9.71 5.04
N ARG A 78 22.79 -9.22 5.13
CA ARG A 78 21.61 -9.97 4.72
C ARG A 78 21.52 -10.21 3.21
N GLY A 79 22.35 -9.53 2.39
CA GLY A 79 22.49 -9.74 0.96
C GLY A 79 21.34 -9.17 0.09
N TYR A 80 20.46 -8.36 0.66
CA TYR A 80 19.38 -7.69 -0.07
C TYR A 80 19.01 -6.34 0.55
N LEU A 81 18.37 -5.51 -0.26
CA LEU A 81 17.72 -4.26 0.15
C LEU A 81 16.25 -4.30 -0.23
N LEU A 82 15.41 -3.72 0.59
CA LEU A 82 13.99 -3.55 0.32
C LEU A 82 13.49 -2.19 0.81
N THR A 83 12.43 -1.70 0.19
CA THR A 83 11.64 -0.57 0.67
C THR A 83 10.20 -0.67 0.15
N ALA A 84 9.24 -0.34 0.99
CA ALA A 84 7.82 -0.35 0.66
C ALA A 84 7.06 0.74 1.43
N ASN A 85 7.60 1.96 1.50
CA ASN A 85 7.14 3.06 2.34
C ASN A 85 7.19 2.74 3.86
N ASP A 86 8.12 1.90 4.25
CA ASP A 86 8.36 1.48 5.62
C ASP A 86 9.31 2.46 6.32
N ASP A 87 9.36 2.34 7.63
CA ASP A 87 10.36 3.02 8.44
C ASP A 87 11.72 2.35 8.23
N THR A 88 12.48 2.92 7.31
CA THR A 88 13.83 2.44 7.00
C THR A 88 14.91 3.07 7.87
N MET A 89 14.53 3.95 8.80
CA MET A 89 15.45 4.79 9.56
C MET A 89 15.25 4.68 11.07
N GLU A 90 15.01 3.49 11.60
CA GLU A 90 14.89 3.28 13.07
C GLU A 90 16.06 3.86 13.87
N SER A 91 17.20 4.11 13.24
CA SER A 91 18.45 4.51 13.89
C SER A 91 19.21 5.64 13.21
N ALA A 92 18.63 6.36 12.27
CA ALA A 92 19.34 7.43 11.57
C ALA A 92 19.48 8.68 12.43
N GLY A 93 20.52 8.73 13.21
CA GLY A 93 20.91 9.90 13.97
C GLY A 93 20.03 10.18 15.20
N ASP A 94 20.30 11.33 15.79
CA ASP A 94 19.70 11.78 17.07
C ASP A 94 18.32 12.46 16.90
N TYR A 95 17.69 12.40 15.72
CA TYR A 95 16.42 13.08 15.47
C TYR A 95 15.42 12.22 14.70
N PRO A 96 14.12 12.31 15.03
CA PRO A 96 13.09 11.53 14.38
C PRO A 96 12.80 12.08 12.98
N ILE A 97 12.73 11.17 11.99
CA ILE A 97 12.41 11.51 10.61
C ILE A 97 10.91 11.58 10.41
N HIS A 98 10.17 10.70 11.07
CA HIS A 98 8.71 10.70 11.06
C HIS A 98 8.17 10.36 12.46
N ASN A 99 6.90 10.64 12.68
CA ASN A 99 6.26 10.50 13.99
C ASN A 99 5.44 9.23 14.13
N PHE A 100 5.22 8.51 13.06
CA PHE A 100 4.38 7.33 13.04
C PHE A 100 5.18 6.15 12.48
N ALA A 101 5.52 5.21 13.36
CA ALA A 101 5.98 3.90 12.93
C ALA A 101 4.86 3.23 12.14
N THR A 102 5.06 3.06 10.86
CA THR A 102 4.10 2.33 10.04
C THR A 102 4.42 0.85 10.12
N HIS A 103 3.51 0.05 10.68
CA HIS A 103 3.57 -1.40 10.52
C HIS A 103 3.33 -1.72 9.04
N ASN A 104 4.37 -1.65 8.23
CA ASN A 104 4.24 -1.85 6.81
C ASN A 104 4.15 -3.34 6.47
N SER A 105 2.92 -3.81 6.29
CA SER A 105 2.64 -5.21 5.93
C SER A 105 3.34 -5.64 4.65
N ARG A 106 3.53 -4.73 3.69
CA ARG A 106 4.23 -5.00 2.42
C ARG A 106 5.72 -5.24 2.63
N ALA A 107 6.41 -4.39 3.39
CA ALA A 107 7.83 -4.58 3.70
C ALA A 107 8.06 -5.92 4.41
N LYS A 108 7.25 -6.23 5.43
CA LYS A 108 7.30 -7.52 6.14
C LYS A 108 7.05 -8.72 5.21
N ARG A 109 6.13 -8.57 4.24
CA ARG A 109 5.86 -9.64 3.27
C ARG A 109 7.00 -9.83 2.29
N ILE A 110 7.61 -8.74 1.78
CA ILE A 110 8.82 -8.83 0.92
C ILE A 110 9.92 -9.56 1.68
N GLU A 111 10.20 -9.13 2.90
CA GLU A 111 11.23 -9.74 3.73
C GLU A 111 10.97 -11.23 3.95
N ALA A 112 9.75 -11.62 4.29
CA ALA A 112 9.38 -13.02 4.47
C ALA A 112 9.61 -13.85 3.20
N LEU A 113 9.26 -13.35 2.02
CA LEU A 113 9.49 -14.04 0.74
C LEU A 113 10.98 -14.18 0.41
N LEU A 114 11.77 -13.12 0.66
CA LEU A 114 13.22 -13.18 0.46
C LEU A 114 13.86 -14.18 1.41
N GLN A 115 13.50 -14.15 2.71
CA GLN A 115 14.02 -15.06 3.72
C GLN A 115 13.62 -16.52 3.46
N GLU A 116 12.37 -16.78 3.08
CA GLU A 116 11.89 -18.10 2.70
C GLU A 116 12.73 -18.70 1.56
N LYS A 117 13.01 -17.89 0.54
CA LYS A 117 13.84 -18.31 -0.59
C LYS A 117 15.29 -18.54 -0.17
N ILE A 118 15.88 -17.66 0.64
CA ILE A 118 17.25 -17.77 1.14
C ILE A 118 17.42 -19.02 1.99
N GLN A 119 16.45 -19.35 2.84
CA GLN A 119 16.52 -20.50 3.74
C GLN A 119 16.20 -21.84 3.07
N SER A 120 15.49 -21.82 1.94
CA SER A 120 14.95 -23.02 1.29
C SER A 120 16.01 -23.91 0.64
N ARG A 121 17.23 -23.42 0.38
CA ARG A 121 18.28 -24.13 -0.35
C ARG A 121 19.69 -23.77 0.12
N GLN A 122 20.62 -24.75 0.03
CA GLN A 122 22.05 -24.44 0.06
C GLN A 122 22.40 -23.63 -1.20
N ASN A 123 22.73 -22.35 -1.06
CA ASN A 123 23.07 -21.42 -2.14
C ASN A 123 21.88 -21.03 -3.05
N PRO A 124 20.88 -20.31 -2.54
CA PRO A 124 19.70 -19.94 -3.30
C PRO A 124 20.06 -18.93 -4.38
N LYS A 125 19.73 -19.26 -5.63
CA LYS A 125 19.75 -18.29 -6.73
C LYS A 125 18.35 -17.77 -6.94
N PHE A 126 18.20 -16.45 -6.89
CA PHE A 126 16.99 -15.78 -7.32
C PHE A 126 16.93 -15.76 -8.85
N THR A 127 15.73 -15.86 -9.38
CA THR A 127 15.44 -15.78 -10.81
C THR A 127 14.53 -14.59 -11.10
N VAL A 128 14.43 -14.20 -12.36
CA VAL A 128 13.47 -13.18 -12.79
C VAL A 128 12.04 -13.59 -12.43
N GLU A 129 11.70 -14.88 -12.52
CA GLU A 129 10.39 -15.41 -12.19
C GLU A 129 10.08 -15.29 -10.68
N ASP A 130 11.05 -15.47 -9.80
CA ASP A 130 10.87 -15.24 -8.36
C ASP A 130 10.38 -13.80 -8.10
N PHE A 131 11.00 -12.81 -8.74
CA PHE A 131 10.63 -11.41 -8.55
C PHE A 131 9.32 -11.02 -9.25
N THR A 132 9.02 -11.56 -10.43
CA THR A 132 7.70 -11.34 -11.06
C THR A 132 6.58 -11.91 -10.19
N ASN A 133 6.79 -13.10 -9.60
CA ASN A 133 5.83 -13.72 -8.67
C ASN A 133 5.68 -12.92 -7.37
N MET A 134 6.79 -12.38 -6.80
CA MET A 134 6.74 -11.51 -5.64
C MET A 134 5.91 -10.25 -5.91
N GLN A 135 6.07 -9.61 -7.07
CA GLN A 135 5.30 -8.41 -7.44
C GLN A 135 3.79 -8.67 -7.56
N LEU A 136 3.39 -9.93 -7.76
CA LEU A 136 2.00 -10.37 -7.89
C LEU A 136 1.44 -11.05 -6.64
N ASP A 137 2.19 -11.04 -5.53
CA ASP A 137 1.75 -11.70 -4.30
C ASP A 137 0.55 -10.97 -3.67
N LEU A 138 -0.48 -11.75 -3.38
CA LEU A 138 -1.77 -11.30 -2.85
C LEU A 138 -1.94 -11.58 -1.36
N LEU A 139 -0.94 -12.16 -0.68
CA LEU A 139 -1.04 -12.45 0.74
C LEU A 139 -0.97 -11.16 1.57
N ASP A 140 -1.99 -10.93 2.37
CA ASP A 140 -2.10 -9.73 3.21
C ASP A 140 -1.67 -10.03 4.66
N PHE A 141 -0.49 -9.56 5.04
CA PHE A 141 0.03 -9.70 6.40
C PHE A 141 -0.77 -8.90 7.43
N ARG A 142 -1.45 -7.83 7.02
CA ARG A 142 -2.36 -7.10 7.89
C ARG A 142 -3.62 -7.92 8.19
N ALA A 143 -4.20 -8.55 7.17
CA ALA A 143 -5.32 -9.46 7.36
C ALA A 143 -4.93 -10.63 8.27
N ARG A 144 -3.77 -11.24 8.01
CA ARG A 144 -3.22 -12.33 8.84
C ARG A 144 -3.04 -11.93 10.31
N ALA A 145 -2.66 -10.68 10.57
CA ALA A 145 -2.49 -10.17 11.93
C ALA A 145 -3.82 -9.84 12.63
N LEU A 146 -4.81 -9.29 11.90
CA LEU A 146 -6.04 -8.77 12.50
C LEU A 146 -7.21 -9.77 12.55
N VAL A 147 -7.28 -10.73 11.63
CA VAL A 147 -8.41 -11.66 11.55
C VAL A 147 -8.59 -12.50 12.82
N PRO A 148 -7.53 -12.98 13.50
CA PRO A 148 -7.72 -13.68 14.78
C PRO A 148 -8.49 -12.85 15.82
N ASP A 149 -8.18 -11.57 15.96
CA ASP A 149 -8.83 -10.68 16.89
C ASP A 149 -10.26 -10.31 16.46
N ILE A 150 -10.47 -10.14 15.14
CA ILE A 150 -11.82 -9.97 14.59
C ILE A 150 -12.67 -11.20 14.90
N LEU A 151 -12.16 -12.40 14.68
CA LEU A 151 -12.85 -13.65 15.02
C LEU A 151 -13.16 -13.76 16.52
N ALA A 152 -12.24 -13.36 17.39
CA ALA A 152 -12.51 -13.30 18.84
C ALA A 152 -13.67 -12.35 19.15
N SER A 153 -13.73 -11.19 18.49
CA SER A 153 -14.83 -10.23 18.64
C SER A 153 -16.17 -10.77 18.09
N LEU A 154 -16.14 -11.48 16.95
CA LEU A 154 -17.36 -12.06 16.35
C LEU A 154 -17.94 -13.19 17.19
N LYS A 155 -17.10 -13.99 17.83
CA LYS A 155 -17.50 -15.13 18.68
C LYS A 155 -17.87 -14.71 20.12
N ALA A 156 -17.57 -13.48 20.53
CA ALA A 156 -17.87 -13.01 21.88
C ALA A 156 -19.39 -12.84 22.08
N PRO A 157 -19.93 -13.23 23.26
CA PRO A 157 -21.30 -12.90 23.60
C PRO A 157 -21.46 -11.39 23.75
N VAL A 158 -22.48 -10.81 23.13
CA VAL A 158 -22.79 -9.38 23.17
C VAL A 158 -24.27 -9.20 23.51
N ALA A 159 -24.54 -8.40 24.55
CA ALA A 159 -25.90 -8.10 24.95
C ALA A 159 -26.69 -7.40 23.82
N GLY A 160 -27.86 -7.92 23.51
CA GLY A 160 -28.77 -7.36 22.50
C GLY A 160 -28.41 -7.72 21.06
N ILE A 161 -27.37 -8.53 20.79
CA ILE A 161 -27.13 -9.15 19.51
C ILE A 161 -27.53 -10.64 19.59
N GLN A 162 -28.39 -11.05 18.69
CA GLN A 162 -28.69 -12.47 18.47
C GLN A 162 -27.88 -12.93 17.27
N PRO A 163 -26.98 -13.92 17.43
CA PRO A 163 -26.27 -14.50 16.31
C PRO A 163 -27.26 -15.03 15.25
N ASP A 164 -27.07 -14.61 14.03
CA ASP A 164 -27.84 -15.05 12.87
C ASP A 164 -26.96 -15.82 11.87
N GLY A 165 -27.57 -16.25 10.76
CA GLY A 165 -26.85 -16.96 9.69
C GLY A 165 -25.72 -16.12 9.08
N ASN A 166 -25.88 -14.81 8.98
CA ASN A 166 -24.88 -13.91 8.42
C ASN A 166 -23.62 -13.84 9.29
N LEU A 167 -23.79 -13.78 10.60
CA LEU A 167 -22.66 -13.79 11.55
C LEU A 167 -21.91 -15.11 11.50
N GLN A 168 -22.64 -16.24 11.45
CA GLN A 168 -22.00 -17.55 11.35
C GLN A 168 -21.26 -17.74 10.04
N GLU A 169 -21.85 -17.33 8.90
CA GLU A 169 -21.19 -17.37 7.60
C GLU A 169 -19.88 -16.55 7.61
N ALA A 170 -19.92 -15.36 8.19
CA ALA A 170 -18.72 -14.53 8.32
C ALA A 170 -17.63 -15.21 9.16
N ILE A 171 -17.98 -15.83 10.27
CA ILE A 171 -17.05 -16.58 11.12
C ILE A 171 -16.41 -17.73 10.35
N ASP A 172 -17.20 -18.50 9.61
CA ASP A 172 -16.72 -19.66 8.86
C ASP A 172 -15.79 -19.25 7.72
N LEU A 173 -16.17 -18.22 6.96
CA LEU A 173 -15.35 -17.67 5.87
C LEU A 173 -14.03 -17.09 6.36
N LEU A 174 -14.04 -16.27 7.41
CA LEU A 174 -12.83 -15.68 7.95
C LEU A 174 -11.94 -16.70 8.64
N SER A 175 -12.52 -17.74 9.29
CA SER A 175 -11.75 -18.80 9.96
C SER A 175 -11.00 -19.69 8.98
N SER A 176 -11.53 -19.87 7.76
CA SER A 176 -10.93 -20.70 6.71
C SER A 176 -10.10 -19.91 5.69
N TRP A 177 -10.01 -18.59 5.86
CA TRP A 177 -9.34 -17.73 4.88
C TRP A 177 -7.81 -17.90 4.92
N ASP A 178 -7.20 -18.01 3.75
CA ASP A 178 -5.75 -18.05 3.55
C ASP A 178 -5.08 -16.67 3.55
N PHE A 179 -5.85 -15.62 3.87
CA PHE A 179 -5.43 -14.20 3.88
C PHE A 179 -5.00 -13.66 2.51
N ARG A 180 -5.36 -14.31 1.42
CA ARG A 180 -5.06 -13.85 0.07
C ARG A 180 -6.22 -13.02 -0.48
N ALA A 181 -5.90 -11.82 -0.96
CA ALA A 181 -6.86 -10.91 -1.60
C ALA A 181 -7.12 -11.31 -3.06
N THR A 182 -7.52 -12.55 -3.31
CA THR A 182 -7.84 -13.02 -4.65
C THR A 182 -9.22 -12.54 -5.07
N MET A 183 -9.46 -12.39 -6.37
CA MET A 183 -10.78 -12.01 -6.91
C MET A 183 -11.89 -12.99 -6.51
N ALA A 184 -11.57 -14.25 -6.27
CA ALA A 184 -12.53 -15.29 -5.87
C ALA A 184 -12.82 -15.32 -4.36
N SER A 185 -12.05 -14.59 -3.53
CA SER A 185 -12.17 -14.67 -2.08
C SER A 185 -13.47 -14.04 -1.57
N LYS A 186 -14.32 -14.83 -0.90
CA LYS A 186 -15.46 -14.32 -0.15
C LYS A 186 -15.02 -13.63 1.17
N ALA A 187 -14.05 -14.18 1.88
CA ALA A 187 -13.57 -13.59 3.13
C ALA A 187 -13.02 -12.16 2.93
N ALA A 188 -12.38 -11.89 1.79
CA ALA A 188 -11.92 -10.56 1.42
C ALA A 188 -13.08 -9.55 1.29
N CYS A 189 -14.27 -9.99 0.84
CA CYS A 189 -15.48 -9.15 0.77
C CYS A 189 -16.01 -8.72 2.14
N ILE A 190 -15.62 -9.41 3.20
CA ILE A 190 -15.97 -9.06 4.58
C ILE A 190 -14.86 -8.17 5.19
N PHE A 191 -13.62 -8.62 5.07
CA PHE A 191 -12.48 -7.99 5.73
C PHE A 191 -12.23 -6.55 5.23
N TYR A 192 -12.11 -6.33 3.92
CA TYR A 192 -11.75 -5.00 3.40
C TYR A 192 -12.86 -3.96 3.61
N PRO A 193 -14.14 -4.21 3.35
CA PRO A 193 -15.19 -3.28 3.71
C PRO A 193 -15.25 -2.98 5.22
N LEU A 194 -15.06 -3.98 6.08
CA LEU A 194 -14.98 -3.76 7.52
C LEU A 194 -13.85 -2.77 7.89
N MET A 195 -12.67 -2.93 7.29
CA MET A 195 -11.55 -2.02 7.53
C MET A 195 -11.84 -0.59 7.06
N GLU A 196 -12.50 -0.44 5.90
CA GLU A 196 -12.84 0.87 5.35
C GLU A 196 -14.02 1.55 6.07
N ARG A 197 -14.92 0.81 6.71
CA ARG A 197 -15.98 1.35 7.58
C ARG A 197 -15.44 1.93 8.90
N ARG A 198 -14.16 1.72 9.18
CA ARG A 198 -13.44 2.32 10.32
C ARG A 198 -14.14 2.08 11.66
N PRO A 199 -14.38 0.84 12.08
CA PRO A 199 -15.08 0.51 13.32
C PRO A 199 -14.43 1.12 14.56
N HIS A 200 -13.10 1.33 14.55
CA HIS A 200 -12.38 2.03 15.62
C HIS A 200 -12.82 3.49 15.81
N LEU A 201 -13.15 4.22 14.75
CA LEU A 201 -13.65 5.59 14.89
C LEU A 201 -15.07 5.62 15.46
N ARG A 202 -15.92 4.67 15.07
CA ARG A 202 -17.22 4.47 15.68
C ARG A 202 -17.10 4.14 17.17
N PHE A 203 -16.15 3.29 17.51
CA PHE A 203 -15.81 2.94 18.89
C PHE A 203 -15.34 4.16 19.68
N LEU A 204 -14.35 4.92 19.19
CA LEU A 204 -13.87 6.13 19.87
C LEU A 204 -15.01 7.13 20.13
N LYS A 205 -15.87 7.36 19.16
CA LYS A 205 -17.04 8.22 19.33
C LYS A 205 -18.01 7.72 20.38
N SER A 206 -18.19 6.40 20.48
CA SER A 206 -19.08 5.81 21.49
C SER A 206 -18.55 5.91 22.91
N VAL A 207 -17.22 5.85 23.09
CA VAL A 207 -16.57 5.88 24.41
C VAL A 207 -16.23 7.30 24.88
N LEU A 208 -15.75 8.14 23.98
CA LEU A 208 -15.28 9.49 24.31
C LEU A 208 -16.30 10.60 24.00
N GLY A 209 -17.44 10.23 23.41
CA GLY A 209 -18.42 11.19 22.93
C GLY A 209 -17.96 11.93 21.65
N THR A 210 -18.81 12.81 21.15
CA THR A 210 -18.49 13.69 20.01
C THR A 210 -17.76 14.93 20.52
N SER A 211 -16.46 14.99 20.36
CA SER A 211 -15.69 16.19 20.63
C SER A 211 -15.10 16.73 19.31
N PRO A 212 -14.88 18.06 19.19
CA PRO A 212 -14.22 18.63 18.03
C PRO A 212 -12.85 17.98 17.72
N ALA A 213 -12.14 17.52 18.74
CA ALA A 213 -10.87 16.83 18.60
C ALA A 213 -11.03 15.48 17.87
N ILE A 214 -12.09 14.70 18.18
CA ILE A 214 -12.35 13.41 17.52
C ILE A 214 -12.84 13.61 16.08
N GLU A 215 -13.62 14.64 15.84
CA GLU A 215 -14.05 14.99 14.49
C GLU A 215 -12.86 15.45 13.64
N THR A 216 -11.99 16.29 14.19
CA THR A 216 -10.75 16.71 13.54
C THR A 216 -9.83 15.51 13.28
N LEU A 217 -9.63 14.63 14.27
CA LEU A 217 -8.83 13.41 14.09
C LEU A 217 -9.40 12.52 12.97
N SER A 218 -10.72 12.40 12.91
CA SER A 218 -11.41 11.61 11.88
C SER A 218 -11.24 12.20 10.48
N ALA A 219 -11.19 13.53 10.37
CA ALA A 219 -11.07 14.24 9.10
C ALA A 219 -9.63 14.34 8.60
N VAL A 220 -8.68 14.62 9.52
CA VAL A 220 -7.28 14.93 9.17
C VAL A 220 -6.40 13.69 9.09
N ALA A 221 -6.77 12.62 9.79
CA ALA A 221 -5.94 11.44 9.92
C ALA A 221 -6.61 10.13 9.44
N PRO A 222 -7.20 10.08 8.24
CA PRO A 222 -7.75 8.82 7.74
C PRO A 222 -6.70 7.71 7.61
N ALA A 223 -5.43 8.07 7.43
CA ALA A 223 -4.32 7.11 7.43
C ALA A 223 -4.05 6.53 8.83
N LEU A 224 -4.13 7.34 9.89
CA LEU A 224 -3.96 6.88 11.28
C LEU A 224 -5.02 5.83 11.65
N SER A 225 -6.18 5.94 11.08
CA SER A 225 -7.28 5.01 11.31
C SER A 225 -6.96 3.58 10.88
N ARG A 226 -6.12 3.40 9.86
CA ARG A 226 -5.72 2.07 9.37
C ARG A 226 -4.79 1.35 10.35
N PHE A 227 -4.05 2.09 11.16
CA PHE A 227 -3.12 1.56 12.16
C PHE A 227 -3.78 1.37 13.53
N ALA A 228 -4.70 2.26 13.88
CA ALA A 228 -5.34 2.26 15.18
C ALA A 228 -6.15 0.98 15.51
N ILE A 229 -6.68 0.28 14.51
CA ILE A 229 -7.43 -0.96 14.74
C ILE A 229 -6.57 -2.00 15.46
N HIS A 230 -5.31 -2.16 15.06
CA HIS A 230 -4.41 -3.09 15.72
C HIS A 230 -4.23 -2.74 17.20
N ASP A 231 -4.02 -1.47 17.51
CA ASP A 231 -3.80 -1.03 18.90
C ASP A 231 -5.03 -1.19 19.78
N PHE A 232 -6.24 -1.13 19.21
CA PHE A 232 -7.48 -1.40 19.94
C PHE A 232 -7.73 -2.88 20.22
N MET A 233 -7.13 -3.77 19.45
CA MET A 233 -7.37 -5.20 19.49
C MET A 233 -6.37 -5.96 20.37
N VAL A 234 -5.17 -5.41 20.61
CA VAL A 234 -4.14 -6.09 21.41
C VAL A 234 -4.54 -6.18 22.90
N GLU A 235 -4.15 -7.26 23.57
CA GLU A 235 -4.47 -7.51 24.97
C GLU A 235 -3.92 -6.45 25.93
N SER A 236 -2.86 -5.75 25.58
CA SER A 236 -2.26 -4.67 26.38
C SER A 236 -2.93 -3.31 26.16
N SER A 237 -4.00 -3.24 25.37
CA SER A 237 -4.68 -1.98 25.04
C SER A 237 -5.35 -1.36 26.29
N PRO A 238 -5.19 -0.06 26.54
CA PRO A 238 -5.92 0.65 27.60
C PRO A 238 -7.45 0.67 27.35
N TRP A 239 -7.89 0.30 26.14
CA TRP A 239 -9.30 0.26 25.74
C TRP A 239 -10.01 -1.05 26.09
N LEU A 240 -9.32 -2.00 26.71
CA LEU A 240 -9.90 -3.31 27.10
C LEU A 240 -11.14 -3.19 28.00
N ALA A 241 -11.23 -2.16 28.83
CA ALA A 241 -12.40 -1.90 29.66
C ALA A 241 -13.70 -1.72 28.85
N HIS A 242 -13.58 -1.40 27.55
CA HIS A 242 -14.69 -1.19 26.63
C HIS A 242 -14.82 -2.30 25.57
N ARG A 243 -14.24 -3.47 25.81
CA ARG A 243 -14.18 -4.59 24.85
C ARG A 243 -15.57 -5.02 24.35
N GLU A 244 -16.57 -5.04 25.23
CA GLU A 244 -17.93 -5.40 24.83
C GLU A 244 -18.51 -4.42 23.80
N THR A 245 -18.31 -3.11 24.00
CA THR A 245 -18.72 -2.09 23.05
C THR A 245 -18.03 -2.28 21.70
N PHE A 246 -16.73 -2.61 21.72
CA PHE A 246 -15.97 -2.87 20.49
C PHE A 246 -16.48 -4.13 19.78
N ASN A 247 -16.67 -5.25 20.51
CA ASN A 247 -17.21 -6.49 19.96
C ASN A 247 -18.59 -6.26 19.32
N LYS A 248 -19.45 -5.47 19.98
CA LYS A 248 -20.77 -5.12 19.43
C LYS A 248 -20.65 -4.40 18.08
N ILE A 249 -19.77 -3.41 18.00
CA ILE A 249 -19.55 -2.66 16.75
C ILE A 249 -19.06 -3.58 15.63
N ILE A 250 -18.08 -4.46 15.92
CA ILE A 250 -17.56 -5.40 14.93
C ILE A 250 -18.65 -6.35 14.43
N GLN A 251 -19.47 -6.91 15.33
CA GLN A 251 -20.57 -7.81 14.96
C GLN A 251 -21.62 -7.10 14.10
N GLU A 252 -22.08 -5.91 14.51
CA GLU A 252 -23.05 -5.11 13.76
C GLU A 252 -22.55 -4.76 12.34
N GLU A 253 -21.29 -4.33 12.21
CA GLU A 253 -20.71 -4.00 10.91
C GLU A 253 -20.60 -5.23 10.02
N VAL A 254 -20.12 -6.36 10.54
CA VAL A 254 -19.96 -7.60 9.76
C VAL A 254 -21.32 -8.16 9.33
N MET A 255 -22.31 -8.22 10.22
CA MET A 255 -23.67 -8.65 9.87
C MET A 255 -24.25 -7.78 8.75
N SER A 256 -24.12 -6.46 8.85
CA SER A 256 -24.57 -5.51 7.81
C SER A 256 -23.82 -5.68 6.48
N ILE A 257 -22.52 -6.03 6.51
CA ILE A 257 -21.75 -6.31 5.30
C ILE A 257 -22.27 -7.57 4.61
N VAL A 258 -22.45 -8.67 5.35
CA VAL A 258 -22.92 -9.94 4.78
C VAL A 258 -24.36 -9.80 4.28
N GLU A 259 -25.24 -9.13 5.03
CA GLU A 259 -26.61 -8.84 4.59
C GLU A 259 -26.63 -8.07 3.26
N TYR A 260 -25.80 -7.03 3.14
CA TYR A 260 -25.68 -6.26 1.88
C TYR A 260 -25.20 -7.15 0.73
N LEU A 261 -24.16 -7.94 0.95
CA LEU A 261 -23.59 -8.84 -0.07
C LEU A 261 -24.63 -9.86 -0.55
N THR A 262 -25.30 -10.52 0.38
CA THR A 262 -26.31 -11.52 0.07
C THR A 262 -27.53 -10.90 -0.63
N THR A 263 -28.00 -9.76 -0.17
CA THR A 263 -29.13 -9.06 -0.77
C THR A 263 -28.83 -8.56 -2.18
N THR A 264 -27.61 -8.07 -2.42
CA THR A 264 -27.23 -7.43 -3.69
C THR A 264 -26.76 -8.45 -4.73
N TYR A 265 -26.03 -9.48 -4.30
CA TYR A 265 -25.34 -10.42 -5.21
C TYR A 265 -25.83 -11.88 -5.08
N GLY A 266 -26.79 -12.15 -4.18
CA GLY A 266 -27.23 -13.54 -3.87
C GLY A 266 -26.09 -14.32 -3.21
N ASP A 267 -25.95 -15.60 -3.57
CA ASP A 267 -24.90 -16.49 -3.02
C ASP A 267 -23.56 -16.37 -3.76
N ASP A 268 -23.53 -15.63 -4.88
CA ASP A 268 -22.38 -15.59 -5.80
C ASP A 268 -21.55 -14.30 -5.64
N TRP A 269 -21.45 -13.76 -4.42
CA TRP A 269 -20.57 -12.63 -4.17
C TRP A 269 -19.10 -13.06 -4.01
N THR A 270 -18.23 -12.33 -4.67
CA THR A 270 -16.77 -12.53 -4.65
C THR A 270 -16.06 -11.18 -4.65
N PHE A 271 -14.81 -11.18 -4.20
CA PHE A 271 -14.05 -9.92 -4.07
C PHE A 271 -13.93 -9.17 -5.40
N GLY A 272 -13.75 -9.88 -6.53
CA GLY A 272 -13.68 -9.25 -7.84
C GLY A 272 -14.99 -8.58 -8.29
N LYS A 273 -16.14 -8.89 -7.69
CA LYS A 273 -17.40 -8.19 -7.97
C LYS A 273 -17.50 -6.83 -7.30
N ILE A 274 -16.90 -6.71 -6.12
CA ILE A 274 -16.93 -5.47 -5.33
C ILE A 274 -15.65 -4.65 -5.40
N HIS A 275 -14.58 -5.22 -5.97
CA HIS A 275 -13.26 -4.60 -6.05
C HIS A 275 -12.79 -4.56 -7.51
N GLN A 276 -13.03 -3.41 -8.13
CA GLN A 276 -12.84 -3.24 -9.57
C GLN A 276 -11.95 -2.04 -9.85
N ILE A 277 -11.08 -2.19 -10.85
CA ILE A 277 -10.21 -1.12 -11.32
C ILE A 277 -10.78 -0.43 -12.55
N ARG A 278 -10.66 0.89 -12.56
CA ARG A 278 -10.97 1.73 -13.71
C ARG A 278 -9.86 2.78 -13.86
N PHE A 279 -9.24 2.83 -15.02
CA PHE A 279 -8.42 3.98 -15.37
C PHE A 279 -9.26 4.98 -16.15
N GLY A 280 -9.59 6.10 -15.49
CA GLY A 280 -10.33 7.19 -16.09
C GLY A 280 -9.42 8.36 -16.43
N HIS A 281 -9.54 8.89 -17.62
CA HIS A 281 -8.85 10.13 -17.98
C HIS A 281 -9.45 11.33 -17.25
N SER A 282 -8.63 12.30 -16.82
CA SER A 282 -9.11 13.50 -16.09
C SER A 282 -10.12 14.35 -16.91
N LEU A 283 -10.07 14.24 -18.23
CA LEU A 283 -10.99 14.90 -19.14
C LEU A 283 -12.18 14.01 -19.56
N ARG A 284 -12.39 12.86 -18.92
CA ARG A 284 -13.46 11.89 -19.29
C ARG A 284 -14.89 12.46 -19.31
N LYS A 285 -15.12 13.58 -18.63
CA LYS A 285 -16.39 14.29 -18.69
C LYS A 285 -16.73 14.87 -20.08
N TYR A 286 -15.75 14.90 -20.99
CA TYR A 286 -15.94 15.33 -22.36
C TYR A 286 -15.94 14.10 -23.28
N ASP A 287 -16.92 13.97 -24.16
CA ASP A 287 -17.15 12.80 -25.02
C ASP A 287 -15.91 12.36 -25.83
N ALA A 288 -15.14 13.35 -26.29
CA ALA A 288 -13.90 13.10 -27.03
C ALA A 288 -12.81 12.32 -26.26
N TRP A 289 -12.95 12.17 -24.92
CA TRP A 289 -11.96 11.52 -24.05
C TRP A 289 -12.48 10.26 -23.36
N GLN A 290 -13.74 9.90 -23.55
CA GLN A 290 -14.34 8.71 -22.91
C GLN A 290 -13.69 7.42 -23.39
N HIS A 291 -13.27 7.34 -24.64
CA HIS A 291 -12.60 6.16 -25.20
C HIS A 291 -11.21 5.88 -24.59
N MET A 292 -10.67 6.80 -23.78
CA MET A 292 -9.42 6.60 -23.03
C MET A 292 -9.62 5.90 -21.68
N GLU A 293 -10.85 5.58 -21.32
CA GLU A 293 -11.15 4.80 -20.12
C GLU A 293 -10.95 3.31 -20.37
N THR A 294 -10.46 2.62 -19.34
CA THR A 294 -10.38 1.16 -19.30
C THR A 294 -11.13 0.66 -18.08
N GLY A 295 -11.67 -0.55 -18.17
CA GLY A 295 -12.47 -1.11 -17.07
C GLY A 295 -13.93 -0.62 -17.08
N PRO A 296 -14.70 -0.88 -16.01
CA PRO A 296 -14.26 -1.52 -14.77
C PRO A 296 -13.96 -3.02 -14.94
N ASP A 297 -12.80 -3.44 -14.47
CA ASP A 297 -12.38 -4.84 -14.49
C ASP A 297 -12.11 -5.35 -13.07
N PRO A 298 -12.44 -6.62 -12.76
CA PRO A 298 -12.10 -7.23 -11.49
C PRO A 298 -10.60 -7.26 -11.26
N ILE A 299 -10.16 -6.93 -10.04
CA ILE A 299 -8.76 -7.02 -9.66
C ILE A 299 -8.61 -7.55 -8.24
N GLY A 300 -7.60 -8.41 -8.03
CA GLY A 300 -7.15 -8.80 -6.70
C GLY A 300 -6.19 -7.79 -6.07
N GLY A 301 -5.79 -8.06 -4.84
CA GLY A 301 -4.88 -7.18 -4.10
C GLY A 301 -5.61 -6.19 -3.21
N SER A 302 -4.84 -5.41 -2.49
CA SER A 302 -5.32 -4.43 -1.51
C SER A 302 -4.28 -3.34 -1.29
N PRO A 303 -4.55 -2.29 -0.51
CA PRO A 303 -3.53 -1.32 -0.11
C PRO A 303 -2.34 -1.93 0.65
N THR A 304 -2.47 -3.14 1.18
CA THR A 304 -1.52 -3.81 2.06
C THR A 304 -0.89 -5.07 1.50
N THR A 305 -1.23 -5.48 0.28
CA THR A 305 -0.58 -6.57 -0.46
C THR A 305 0.53 -6.06 -1.37
N LEU A 306 1.44 -6.94 -1.83
CA LEU A 306 2.51 -6.56 -2.78
C LEU A 306 1.93 -6.23 -4.15
N ALA A 307 1.02 -7.04 -4.67
CA ALA A 307 0.16 -6.65 -5.78
C ALA A 307 -0.82 -5.58 -5.28
N MET A 308 -0.32 -4.37 -5.09
CA MET A 308 -1.07 -3.29 -4.47
C MET A 308 -2.24 -2.84 -5.33
N ALA A 309 -3.42 -2.73 -4.72
CA ALA A 309 -4.62 -2.19 -5.33
C ALA A 309 -5.34 -1.28 -4.32
N MET A 310 -5.01 0.01 -4.35
CA MET A 310 -5.65 1.00 -3.47
C MET A 310 -7.02 1.37 -4.00
N HIS A 311 -8.00 1.32 -3.13
CA HIS A 311 -9.38 1.61 -3.43
C HIS A 311 -9.92 2.77 -2.60
N ASN A 312 -10.96 3.40 -3.10
CA ASN A 312 -11.74 4.35 -2.34
C ASN A 312 -12.55 3.62 -1.26
N PRO A 313 -12.77 4.24 -0.09
CA PRO A 313 -13.77 3.73 0.84
C PRO A 313 -15.12 3.55 0.13
N PRO A 314 -15.86 2.50 0.44
CA PRO A 314 -17.19 2.30 -0.14
C PRO A 314 -18.12 3.46 0.25
N ALA A 315 -19.10 3.75 -0.59
CA ALA A 315 -20.15 4.69 -0.24
C ALA A 315 -20.89 4.20 1.02
N ARG A 316 -21.47 5.15 1.76
CA ARG A 316 -22.14 4.79 3.02
C ARG A 316 -23.26 3.77 2.77
N GLY A 317 -23.19 2.64 3.48
CA GLY A 317 -24.17 1.56 3.37
C GLY A 317 -23.90 0.57 2.23
N THR A 318 -22.79 0.71 1.50
CA THR A 318 -22.36 -0.20 0.44
C THR A 318 -21.06 -0.93 0.79
N VAL A 319 -20.55 -1.75 -0.12
CA VAL A 319 -19.28 -2.49 0.04
C VAL A 319 -18.36 -2.36 -1.18
N GLU A 320 -18.85 -1.78 -2.28
CA GLU A 320 -18.11 -1.65 -3.54
C GLU A 320 -16.90 -0.72 -3.36
N GLN A 321 -15.77 -1.17 -3.83
CA GLN A 321 -14.47 -0.51 -3.69
C GLN A 321 -13.88 -0.27 -5.09
N GLU A 322 -13.95 0.96 -5.57
CA GLU A 322 -13.31 1.33 -6.83
C GLU A 322 -11.81 1.51 -6.60
N VAL A 323 -11.02 0.71 -7.30
CA VAL A 323 -9.55 0.80 -7.29
C VAL A 323 -9.12 1.96 -8.18
N TYR A 324 -8.40 2.90 -7.60
CA TYR A 324 -7.92 4.10 -8.29
C TYR A 324 -6.40 4.17 -8.43
N HIS A 325 -5.66 3.30 -7.72
CA HIS A 325 -4.21 3.32 -7.71
C HIS A 325 -3.64 1.92 -7.53
N GLY A 326 -2.62 1.61 -8.32
CA GLY A 326 -1.85 0.38 -8.28
C GLY A 326 -0.39 0.62 -8.68
N PRO A 327 0.43 -0.41 -8.90
CA PRO A 327 1.78 -0.25 -9.40
C PRO A 327 1.77 0.48 -10.75
N ALA A 328 2.34 1.68 -10.82
CA ALA A 328 2.40 2.44 -12.06
C ALA A 328 3.16 1.70 -13.15
N PHE A 329 4.19 0.95 -12.75
CA PHE A 329 4.92 0.00 -13.59
C PHE A 329 5.42 -1.17 -12.75
N ARG A 330 5.69 -2.29 -13.40
CA ARG A 330 6.42 -3.43 -12.86
C ARG A 330 7.64 -3.67 -13.72
N TRP A 331 8.78 -3.86 -13.08
CA TRP A 331 10.05 -4.00 -13.74
C TRP A 331 10.93 -4.99 -13.00
N VAL A 332 11.56 -5.91 -13.72
CA VAL A 332 12.53 -6.87 -13.19
C VAL A 332 13.73 -6.95 -14.11
N VAL A 333 14.90 -6.71 -13.57
CA VAL A 333 16.18 -6.73 -14.29
C VAL A 333 17.10 -7.75 -13.63
N ASP A 334 17.70 -8.62 -14.45
CA ASP A 334 18.82 -9.45 -14.04
C ASP A 334 20.13 -8.73 -14.38
N MET A 335 20.97 -8.44 -13.39
CA MET A 335 22.22 -7.74 -13.59
C MET A 335 23.28 -8.57 -14.35
N ALA A 336 23.04 -9.88 -14.56
CA ALA A 336 23.84 -10.69 -15.50
C ALA A 336 23.60 -10.27 -16.97
N ASP A 337 22.42 -9.72 -17.28
CA ASP A 337 22.09 -9.17 -18.61
C ASP A 337 21.16 -7.94 -18.46
N PRO A 338 21.68 -6.80 -18.00
CA PRO A 338 20.83 -5.64 -17.67
C PRO A 338 20.24 -4.94 -18.91
N LEU A 339 20.65 -5.35 -20.11
CA LEU A 339 20.11 -4.83 -21.36
C LEU A 339 18.82 -5.52 -21.79
N ARG A 340 18.45 -6.65 -21.16
CA ARG A 340 17.18 -7.35 -21.36
C ARG A 340 16.43 -7.47 -20.03
N PHE A 341 15.17 -7.11 -20.02
CA PHE A 341 14.39 -7.06 -18.77
C PHE A 341 12.90 -7.27 -19.00
N LYS A 342 12.20 -7.64 -17.94
CA LYS A 342 10.73 -7.67 -17.91
C LYS A 342 10.17 -6.31 -17.54
N PHE A 343 9.13 -5.86 -18.26
CA PHE A 343 8.55 -4.55 -18.03
C PHE A 343 7.07 -4.51 -18.42
N VAL A 344 6.26 -3.76 -17.68
CA VAL A 344 4.89 -3.42 -18.05
C VAL A 344 4.45 -2.16 -17.28
N ILE A 345 3.67 -1.31 -17.92
CA ILE A 345 3.02 -0.14 -17.30
C ILE A 345 1.52 -0.38 -17.16
N ALA A 346 0.89 0.35 -16.24
CA ALA A 346 -0.52 0.17 -15.92
C ALA A 346 -1.51 0.56 -17.04
N GLY A 347 -1.11 1.39 -17.96
CA GLY A 347 -1.96 1.84 -19.08
C GLY A 347 -1.29 1.58 -20.42
N GLY A 348 -0.81 2.64 -21.04
CA GLY A 348 -0.02 2.62 -22.27
C GLY A 348 0.91 3.81 -22.31
N ASN A 349 1.74 3.90 -23.33
CA ASN A 349 2.74 4.95 -23.48
C ASN A 349 2.29 6.10 -24.41
N GLY A 350 1.05 6.08 -24.88
CA GLY A 350 0.48 7.12 -25.75
C GLY A 350 -0.21 8.22 -24.97
N GLY A 351 0.26 9.48 -25.10
CA GLY A 351 -0.38 10.66 -24.50
C GLY A 351 -1.40 11.37 -25.37
N ARG A 352 -1.65 10.87 -26.60
CA ARG A 352 -2.58 11.50 -27.55
C ARG A 352 -3.88 10.71 -27.62
N ASN A 353 -5.01 11.40 -27.66
CA ASN A 353 -6.35 10.81 -27.69
C ASN A 353 -6.64 9.89 -28.90
N ASN A 354 -5.84 9.96 -29.96
CA ASN A 354 -5.94 9.12 -31.15
C ASN A 354 -4.78 8.13 -31.30
N SER A 355 -4.07 7.83 -30.22
CA SER A 355 -2.97 6.86 -30.24
C SER A 355 -3.47 5.48 -29.86
N ASP A 356 -3.08 4.47 -30.62
CA ASP A 356 -3.32 3.06 -30.28
C ASP A 356 -2.56 2.60 -29.02
N HIS A 357 -1.63 3.45 -28.53
CA HIS A 357 -0.79 3.17 -27.38
C HIS A 357 -1.28 3.81 -26.08
N ILE A 358 -2.55 4.20 -25.98
CA ILE A 358 -3.14 4.78 -24.75
C ILE A 358 -3.26 3.74 -23.65
N SER A 359 -3.65 2.51 -24.03
CA SER A 359 -3.97 1.43 -23.09
C SER A 359 -3.48 0.05 -23.53
N ASP A 360 -2.55 -0.02 -24.45
CA ASP A 360 -2.04 -1.28 -25.04
C ASP A 360 -1.32 -2.18 -24.01
N HIS A 361 -0.83 -1.63 -22.91
CA HIS A 361 -0.26 -2.41 -21.81
C HIS A 361 -1.30 -2.84 -20.77
N TYR A 362 -2.51 -2.26 -20.76
CA TYR A 362 -3.47 -2.43 -19.69
C TYR A 362 -3.81 -3.89 -19.39
N HIS A 363 -4.20 -4.67 -20.38
CA HIS A 363 -4.56 -6.07 -20.19
C HIS A 363 -3.35 -6.92 -19.78
N THR A 364 -2.18 -6.66 -20.35
CA THR A 364 -0.93 -7.33 -19.94
C THR A 364 -0.64 -7.06 -18.45
N TRP A 365 -0.78 -5.80 -18.04
CA TRP A 365 -0.60 -5.39 -16.66
C TRP A 365 -1.66 -5.99 -15.73
N LEU A 366 -2.94 -5.94 -16.11
CA LEU A 366 -4.07 -6.44 -15.32
C LEU A 366 -3.94 -7.94 -15.01
N HIS A 367 -3.51 -8.72 -15.98
CA HIS A 367 -3.35 -10.17 -15.85
C HIS A 367 -2.00 -10.60 -15.26
N GLY A 368 -1.17 -9.66 -14.81
CA GLY A 368 0.12 -9.98 -14.18
C GLY A 368 1.22 -10.37 -15.16
N ASN A 369 1.03 -10.10 -16.44
CA ASN A 369 2.02 -10.40 -17.48
C ASN A 369 3.02 -9.25 -17.68
N TYR A 370 4.08 -9.53 -18.44
CA TYR A 370 5.17 -8.60 -18.73
C TYR A 370 5.55 -8.69 -20.20
N TYR A 371 6.09 -7.60 -20.72
CA TYR A 371 6.79 -7.59 -21.99
C TYR A 371 8.28 -7.87 -21.77
N ASP A 372 8.90 -8.56 -22.74
CA ASP A 372 10.34 -8.68 -22.85
C ASP A 372 10.87 -7.45 -23.56
N MET A 373 11.64 -6.66 -22.82
CA MET A 373 12.25 -5.43 -23.32
C MET A 373 13.74 -5.62 -23.58
N SER A 374 14.27 -4.90 -24.55
CA SER A 374 15.69 -4.86 -24.85
C SER A 374 16.15 -3.43 -25.11
N LEU A 375 17.34 -3.10 -24.61
CA LEU A 375 18.05 -1.86 -24.95
C LEU A 375 19.10 -2.08 -26.07
N ILE A 376 19.20 -3.29 -26.59
CA ILE A 376 20.12 -3.61 -27.65
C ILE A 376 19.53 -3.11 -28.98
N ARG A 377 20.22 -2.17 -29.64
CA ARG A 377 19.73 -1.45 -30.81
C ARG A 377 19.24 -2.38 -31.93
N ASP A 378 20.00 -3.40 -32.25
CA ASP A 378 19.68 -4.30 -33.37
C ASP A 378 18.45 -5.17 -33.06
N GLU A 379 18.28 -5.59 -31.81
CA GLU A 379 17.07 -6.29 -31.39
C GLU A 379 15.83 -5.40 -31.43
N ILE A 380 15.97 -4.13 -31.05
CA ILE A 380 14.89 -3.15 -31.13
C ILE A 380 14.42 -2.96 -32.56
N ILE A 381 15.37 -2.80 -33.49
CA ILE A 381 15.07 -2.59 -34.91
C ILE A 381 14.36 -3.81 -35.53
N VAL A 382 14.82 -5.02 -35.20
CA VAL A 382 14.26 -6.26 -35.76
C VAL A 382 12.90 -6.61 -35.18
N LYS A 383 12.73 -6.47 -33.86
CA LYS A 383 11.50 -6.91 -33.16
C LYS A 383 10.36 -5.91 -33.24
N HIS A 384 10.64 -4.62 -33.39
CA HIS A 384 9.66 -3.56 -33.10
C HIS A 384 9.37 -2.62 -34.28
N LEU A 385 9.79 -2.91 -35.54
CA LEU A 385 9.48 -2.13 -36.74
C LEU A 385 9.62 -0.61 -36.51
N TRP A 386 10.79 -0.16 -36.08
CA TRP A 386 11.00 1.24 -35.72
C TRP A 386 10.88 2.16 -36.94
N GLN A 387 10.02 3.17 -36.83
CA GLN A 387 10.06 4.36 -37.67
C GLN A 387 10.93 5.41 -36.96
N SER A 388 12.10 5.69 -37.48
CA SER A 388 12.90 6.83 -37.00
C SER A 388 12.53 8.08 -37.80
N LYS A 389 12.22 9.17 -37.12
CA LYS A 389 12.02 10.49 -37.71
C LYS A 389 13.13 11.42 -37.22
N SER A 390 14.02 11.83 -38.12
CA SER A 390 14.97 12.89 -37.78
C SER A 390 14.30 14.25 -37.89
N ILE A 391 14.34 15.00 -36.78
CA ILE A 391 13.91 16.39 -36.75
C ILE A 391 15.18 17.23 -36.84
N SER A 392 15.41 17.88 -37.99
CA SER A 392 16.46 18.90 -38.10
C SER A 392 15.90 20.22 -37.61
N PRO A 393 16.61 20.99 -36.78
CA PRO A 393 16.22 22.34 -36.50
C PRO A 393 16.20 23.14 -37.81
N ASN A 394 15.08 23.79 -38.06
CA ASN A 394 15.05 24.78 -39.15
C ASN A 394 16.08 25.85 -38.81
N ARG A 395 17.01 26.09 -39.71
CA ARG A 395 17.97 27.19 -39.66
C ARG A 395 17.25 28.54 -39.82
#